data_799fea746bace7a9d620bc93eadd2151
#
_entry.id   799fea746bace7a9d620bc93eadd2151
#
_cell.length_a   1.000
_cell.length_b   1.000
_cell.length_c   1.000
_cell.angle_alpha   90.00
_cell.angle_beta   90.00
_cell.angle_gamma   90.00
#
_symmetry.space_group_name_H-M   'P 1'
#
loop_
_entity.id
_entity.type
_entity.pdbx_description
1 polymer ?
#
loop_
_entity_poly.entity_id
_entity_poly.type
_entity_poly.pdbx_seq_one_letter_code
_entity_poly.pdbx_strand_id
1 'polypeptide(L)'
;MSRPKPEILLEKTDKATYKTEQVLAADGIWAVFFDGKPINLKTGNQLVQYPGPKYVKVSFSNQGHAINLAKKLNSKYKTDKFTVVFLNQGEQVYPESTKSKK
;
A
#
# COMPACT_ATOMS: atom_id res chain seq x y z
N MET A 1 22.38 4.57 11.92
CA MET A 1 21.51 3.96 12.91
C MET A 1 20.49 3.04 12.27
N SER A 2 20.39 1.85 12.75
CA SER A 2 19.50 0.90 12.13
C SER A 2 18.12 0.94 12.80
N ARG A 3 17.11 0.60 12.03
CA ARG A 3 15.79 0.48 12.59
C ARG A 3 15.67 -0.79 13.38
N PRO A 4 14.83 -0.82 14.40
CA PRO A 4 14.55 -2.09 15.05
C PRO A 4 13.89 -3.03 14.06
N LYS A 5 14.13 -4.30 14.23
CA LYS A 5 13.49 -5.29 13.38
C LYS A 5 12.00 -5.35 13.69
N PRO A 6 11.17 -5.51 12.67
CA PRO A 6 9.75 -5.67 12.94
C PRO A 6 9.46 -6.98 13.66
N GLU A 7 8.41 -6.96 14.42
CA GLU A 7 8.00 -8.15 15.14
C GLU A 7 7.39 -9.15 14.16
N ILE A 8 7.78 -10.41 14.31
CA ILE A 8 7.20 -11.48 13.48
C ILE A 8 5.93 -11.96 14.17
N LEU A 9 4.80 -11.78 13.48
CA LEU A 9 3.51 -12.19 14.03
C LEU A 9 3.19 -13.64 13.71
N LEU A 10 3.49 -14.08 12.51
CA LEU A 10 3.27 -15.45 12.08
C LEU A 10 4.39 -15.85 11.15
N GLU A 11 4.71 -17.14 11.14
CA GLU A 11 5.73 -17.64 10.24
C GLU A 11 5.32 -19.01 9.79
N LYS A 12 5.52 -19.31 8.52
CA LYS A 12 5.21 -20.60 7.95
C LYS A 12 6.30 -21.00 6.97
N THR A 13 6.74 -22.24 7.08
CA THR A 13 7.73 -22.79 6.17
C THR A 13 7.13 -23.97 5.41
N ASP A 14 7.25 -23.94 4.11
CA ASP A 14 6.82 -25.04 3.26
C ASP A 14 7.94 -26.06 3.17
N LYS A 15 7.72 -27.23 3.72
CA LYS A 15 8.79 -28.24 3.75
C LYS A 15 9.13 -28.79 2.39
N ALA A 16 8.18 -28.75 1.46
CA ALA A 16 8.44 -29.29 0.13
C ALA A 16 9.36 -28.37 -0.67
N THR A 17 9.18 -27.08 -0.56
CA THR A 17 9.98 -26.12 -1.31
C THR A 17 10.94 -25.34 -0.46
N TYR A 18 10.84 -25.49 0.86
CA TYR A 18 11.66 -24.75 1.83
C TYR A 18 11.47 -23.25 1.75
N LYS A 19 10.35 -22.82 1.23
CA LYS A 19 10.04 -21.41 1.22
C LYS A 19 9.44 -21.00 2.55
N THR A 20 9.83 -19.85 3.03
CA THR A 20 9.37 -19.33 4.30
C THR A 20 8.61 -18.04 4.06
N GLU A 21 7.47 -17.93 4.71
CA GLU A 21 6.69 -16.70 4.66
C GLU A 21 6.50 -16.18 6.07
N GLN A 22 6.73 -14.91 6.25
CA GLN A 22 6.57 -14.27 7.56
C GLN A 22 5.59 -13.14 7.48
N VAL A 23 4.76 -13.04 8.50
CA VAL A 23 3.85 -11.90 8.66
C VAL A 23 4.46 -11.01 9.72
N LEU A 24 4.85 -9.82 9.32
CA LEU A 24 5.53 -8.89 10.19
C LEU A 24 4.60 -7.77 10.61
N ALA A 25 4.80 -7.28 11.81
CA ALA A 25 4.05 -6.14 12.28
C ALA A 25 4.49 -4.88 11.55
N ALA A 26 3.58 -3.96 11.37
CA ALA A 26 3.87 -2.65 10.79
C ALA A 26 3.21 -1.60 11.66
N ASP A 27 3.77 -0.38 11.63
CA ASP A 27 3.21 0.72 12.39
C ASP A 27 1.88 1.18 11.83
N GLY A 28 1.71 1.02 10.55
CA GLY A 28 0.51 1.45 9.87
C GLY A 28 0.75 1.41 8.38
N ILE A 29 -0.03 2.16 7.66
CA ILE A 29 0.04 2.19 6.20
C ILE A 29 0.23 3.63 5.76
N TRP A 30 1.16 3.84 4.84
CA TRP A 30 1.35 5.14 4.21
C TRP A 30 0.74 5.08 2.83
N ALA A 31 -0.20 5.97 2.57
CA ALA A 31 -0.93 5.99 1.31
C ALA A 31 -0.73 7.31 0.62
N VAL A 32 -0.76 7.26 -0.71
CA VAL A 32 -0.68 8.48 -1.51
C VAL A 32 -2.09 8.99 -1.76
N PHE A 33 -2.30 10.24 -1.41
CA PHE A 33 -3.58 10.91 -1.60
C PHE A 33 -3.38 12.04 -2.60
N PHE A 34 -4.45 12.43 -3.25
CA PHE A 34 -4.43 13.59 -4.14
C PHE A 34 -5.42 14.60 -3.64
N ASP A 35 -4.91 15.79 -3.29
CA ASP A 35 -5.75 16.89 -2.84
C ASP A 35 -6.63 16.45 -1.66
N GLY A 36 -6.05 15.65 -0.75
CA GLY A 36 -6.75 15.20 0.43
C GLY A 36 -7.68 14.03 0.23
N LYS A 37 -7.71 13.45 -0.96
CA LYS A 37 -8.62 12.36 -1.26
C LYS A 37 -7.85 11.07 -1.53
N PRO A 38 -8.36 9.93 -1.08
CA PRO A 38 -7.74 8.66 -1.46
C PRO A 38 -7.89 8.43 -2.97
N ILE A 39 -6.91 7.77 -3.55
CA ILE A 39 -6.88 7.59 -5.00
C ILE A 39 -6.60 6.14 -5.36
N ASN A 40 -6.92 5.83 -6.61
CA ASN A 40 -6.39 4.69 -7.31
C ASN A 40 -5.53 5.19 -8.46
N LEU A 41 -4.49 4.46 -8.77
CA LEU A 41 -3.63 4.82 -9.88
C LEU A 41 -3.79 3.76 -10.95
N LYS A 42 -4.33 4.17 -12.09
CA LYS A 42 -4.59 3.25 -13.19
C LYS A 42 -3.72 3.65 -14.36
N THR A 43 -3.03 2.70 -14.94
CA THR A 43 -2.20 2.94 -16.12
C THR A 43 -2.72 2.10 -17.26
N GLY A 44 -2.51 2.58 -18.46
CA GLY A 44 -2.94 1.86 -19.65
C GLY A 44 -2.34 2.50 -20.88
N ASN A 45 -2.60 1.87 -22.01
CA ASN A 45 -2.15 2.38 -23.28
C ASN A 45 -3.36 2.54 -24.18
N GLN A 46 -3.61 3.75 -24.63
CA GLN A 46 -4.79 4.04 -25.42
C GLN A 46 -4.73 3.44 -26.82
N LEU A 47 -3.53 3.13 -27.29
CA LEU A 47 -3.36 2.58 -28.62
C LEU A 47 -3.38 1.06 -28.65
N VAL A 48 -3.13 0.43 -27.50
CA VAL A 48 -3.06 -1.03 -27.42
C VAL A 48 -4.01 -1.48 -26.33
N GLN A 49 -4.92 -2.39 -26.68
CA GLN A 49 -5.90 -2.85 -25.71
C GLN A 49 -5.42 -4.00 -24.86
N TYR A 50 -4.38 -4.65 -25.28
CA TYR A 50 -3.85 -5.77 -24.53
C TYR A 50 -2.40 -5.49 -24.17
N PRO A 51 -2.03 -5.69 -22.90
CA PRO A 51 -2.75 -6.43 -21.87
C PRO A 51 -3.86 -5.67 -21.17
N GLY A 52 -4.14 -4.45 -21.47
CA GLY A 52 -5.19 -3.71 -20.82
C GLY A 52 -4.69 -2.85 -19.68
N PRO A 53 -5.59 -2.16 -19.02
CA PRO A 53 -5.16 -1.26 -17.94
C PRO A 53 -4.72 -2.02 -16.71
N LYS A 54 -3.82 -1.40 -15.96
CA LYS A 54 -3.33 -1.95 -14.71
C LYS A 54 -3.51 -0.94 -13.60
N TYR A 55 -3.69 -1.44 -12.39
CA TYR A 55 -3.75 -0.57 -11.22
C TYR A 55 -2.42 -0.67 -10.49
N VAL A 56 -1.86 0.47 -10.16
CA VAL A 56 -0.59 0.57 -9.47
C VAL A 56 -0.86 0.77 -8.00
N LYS A 57 -0.10 0.09 -7.16
CA LYS A 57 -0.24 0.18 -5.73
C LYS A 57 0.04 1.59 -5.25
N VAL A 58 -0.83 2.13 -4.41
CA VAL A 58 -0.67 3.48 -3.88
C VAL A 58 -0.61 3.50 -2.36
N SER A 59 -0.62 2.34 -1.71
CA SER A 59 -0.49 2.27 -0.27
C SER A 59 0.60 1.27 0.09
N PHE A 60 1.34 1.56 1.14
CA PHE A 60 2.52 0.80 1.49
C PHE A 60 2.68 0.74 2.99
N SER A 61 3.30 -0.32 3.49
CA SER A 61 3.69 -0.38 4.87
C SER A 61 5.07 0.26 5.10
N ASN A 62 5.67 0.80 4.06
CA ASN A 62 6.96 1.47 4.13
C ASN A 62 6.81 2.90 3.68
N GLN A 63 7.18 3.84 4.57
CA GLN A 63 7.02 5.26 4.29
C GLN A 63 7.81 5.70 3.07
N GLY A 64 9.00 5.19 2.91
CA GLY A 64 9.87 5.61 1.80
C GLY A 64 9.24 5.32 0.45
N HIS A 65 8.60 4.16 0.32
CA HIS A 65 7.97 3.82 -0.96
C HIS A 65 6.83 4.77 -1.28
N ALA A 66 6.04 5.14 -0.27
CA ALA A 66 4.93 6.06 -0.49
C ALA A 66 5.44 7.44 -0.88
N ILE A 67 6.48 7.91 -0.20
CA ILE A 67 7.04 9.22 -0.49
C ILE A 67 7.63 9.26 -1.90
N ASN A 68 8.32 8.20 -2.29
CA ASN A 68 8.91 8.15 -3.63
C ASN A 68 7.83 8.19 -4.70
N LEU A 69 6.73 7.48 -4.48
CA LEU A 69 5.65 7.50 -5.44
C LEU A 69 5.02 8.89 -5.52
N ALA A 70 4.79 9.53 -4.37
CA ALA A 70 4.20 10.86 -4.37
C ALA A 70 5.11 11.85 -5.09
N LYS A 71 6.42 11.78 -4.86
CA LYS A 71 7.35 12.67 -5.54
C LYS A 71 7.32 12.44 -7.05
N LYS A 72 7.27 11.18 -7.46
CA LYS A 72 7.22 10.85 -8.87
C LYS A 72 5.97 11.42 -9.53
N LEU A 73 4.83 11.28 -8.86
CA LEU A 73 3.59 11.77 -9.42
C LEU A 73 3.53 13.29 -9.43
N ASN A 74 4.04 13.95 -8.40
CA ASN A 74 4.09 15.39 -8.39
C ASN A 74 4.96 15.92 -9.53
N SER A 75 6.07 15.25 -9.77
CA SER A 75 6.92 15.66 -10.88
C SER A 75 6.26 15.40 -12.22
N LYS A 76 5.61 14.25 -12.35
CA LYS A 76 5.00 13.87 -13.61
C LYS A 76 3.85 14.79 -14.00
N TYR A 77 3.03 15.17 -13.03
CA TYR A 77 1.86 16.00 -13.30
C TYR A 77 2.10 17.47 -12.96
N LYS A 78 3.32 17.79 -12.56
CA LYS A 78 3.73 19.17 -12.28
C LYS A 78 2.81 19.83 -11.27
N THR A 79 2.62 19.17 -10.15
CA THR A 79 1.75 19.62 -9.08
C THR A 79 2.39 19.29 -7.75
N ASP A 80 1.83 19.79 -6.67
CA ASP A 80 2.26 19.43 -5.33
C ASP A 80 1.09 18.86 -4.52
N LYS A 81 0.06 18.40 -5.20
CA LYS A 81 -1.14 17.92 -4.53
C LYS A 81 -1.11 16.45 -4.16
N PHE A 82 -0.12 15.69 -4.64
CA PHE A 82 0.05 14.32 -4.21
C PHE A 82 0.77 14.32 -2.87
N THR A 83 0.11 13.79 -1.85
CA THR A 83 0.64 13.80 -0.49
C THR A 83 0.68 12.37 0.05
N VAL A 84 1.43 12.20 1.13
CA VAL A 84 1.49 10.90 1.79
C VAL A 84 0.80 11.04 3.14
N VAL A 85 -0.15 10.15 3.39
CA VAL A 85 -0.93 10.16 4.62
C VAL A 85 -0.65 8.88 5.39
N PHE A 86 -0.39 9.01 6.67
CA PHE A 86 -0.17 7.86 7.53
C PHE A 86 -1.50 7.41 8.13
N LEU A 87 -1.82 6.14 7.95
CA LEU A 87 -3.07 5.57 8.42
C LEU A 87 -2.76 4.43 9.38
N ASN A 88 -3.10 4.60 10.63
CA ASN A 88 -2.87 3.53 11.60
C ASN A 88 -4.15 3.08 12.28
N GLN A 89 -5.28 3.58 11.84
CA GLN A 89 -6.58 3.16 12.33
C GLN A 89 -7.49 2.99 11.14
N GLY A 90 -8.48 2.16 11.30
CA GLY A 90 -9.41 1.94 10.22
C GLY A 90 -10.58 1.14 10.67
N GLU A 91 -11.45 0.88 9.73
CA GLU A 91 -12.64 0.09 9.96
C GLU A 91 -12.41 -1.33 9.46
N GLN A 92 -12.72 -2.31 10.30
CA GLN A 92 -12.57 -3.69 9.89
C GLN A 92 -13.76 -4.09 9.01
N VAL A 93 -13.47 -4.49 7.79
CA VAL A 93 -14.52 -4.90 6.85
C VAL A 93 -14.52 -6.39 6.58
N TYR A 94 -13.54 -7.10 7.08
CA TYR A 94 -13.45 -8.56 6.89
C TYR A 94 -12.62 -9.16 8.03
N PRO A 95 -13.06 -10.24 8.64
CA PRO A 95 -14.41 -10.83 8.55
C PRO A 95 -15.44 -9.86 9.09
N GLU A 96 -16.68 -10.06 8.68
CA GLU A 96 -17.73 -9.16 9.11
C GLU A 96 -17.83 -9.16 10.61
N SER A 97 -17.96 -7.98 11.17
CA SER A 97 -18.09 -7.84 12.59
C SER A 97 -19.55 -7.82 12.97
N THR A 98 -19.95 -8.71 13.86
CA THR A 98 -21.34 -8.71 14.30
C THR A 98 -21.68 -7.45 15.05
N LYS A 99 -20.67 -6.80 15.60
CA LYS A 99 -20.94 -5.58 16.31
C LYS A 99 -21.26 -4.44 15.38
N SER A 100 -20.64 -4.40 14.25
CA SER A 100 -20.83 -3.29 13.38
C SER A 100 -22.11 -3.37 12.64
N LYS A 101 -22.76 -4.48 12.85
CA LYS A 101 -23.89 -4.59 12.13
C LYS A 101 -24.87 -3.80 12.64
N LYS A 102 -25.02 -3.40 12.69
CA LYS A 102 -25.73 -2.76 13.28
C LYS A 102 -26.12 -2.21 12.77
#